data_9e18c02c9da1905bfd728629b9fc902d
#
_entry.id   9e18c02c9da1905bfd728629b9fc902d
#
_cell.length_a   1.000
_cell.length_b   1.000
_cell.length_c   1.000
_cell.angle_alpha   90.00
_cell.angle_beta   90.00
_cell.angle_gamma   90.00
#
_symmetry.space_group_name_H-M   'P 1'
#
loop_
_entity.id
_entity.type
_entity.pdbx_description
1 polymer ?
#
loop_
_entity_poly.entity_id
_entity_poly.type
_entity_poly.pdbx_seq_one_letter_code
_entity_poly.pdbx_strand_id
1 'polypeptide(L)'
;MLGKEDGANSIGKSSAMLAIDFVFGGDTYLKSDGVKHIRHHTIFFAFQFCGQKYCFARATEDADNAFLCKENHDLMGPYRMKDEFVNWLKVQYHMDFDGLSFRIALSSFFRIYSKDNTDERRPLRGIPRKDMEKSIALLVALFDRNKDIQV
;
A
#
# COMPACT_ATOMS: atom_id res chain seq x y z
N MET A 1 -31.73 -13.15 19.47
CA MET A 1 -30.42 -12.56 19.81
C MET A 1 -29.38 -13.14 18.86
N LEU A 2 -29.34 -12.64 17.63
CA LEU A 2 -28.38 -12.98 16.60
C LEU A 2 -27.86 -11.65 16.02
N GLY A 3 -26.73 -11.14 16.52
CA GLY A 3 -26.27 -9.83 16.06
C GLY A 3 -24.94 -9.36 16.59
N LYS A 4 -24.03 -10.26 17.01
CA LYS A 4 -22.70 -9.83 17.51
C LYS A 4 -21.49 -10.53 16.85
N GLU A 5 -21.67 -11.47 15.95
CA GLU A 5 -20.53 -12.19 15.34
C GLU A 5 -20.00 -11.52 14.05
N ASP A 6 -20.82 -10.77 13.33
CA ASP A 6 -20.38 -10.14 12.07
C ASP A 6 -19.38 -8.99 12.26
N GLY A 7 -19.40 -8.31 13.40
CA GLY A 7 -18.48 -7.19 13.68
C GLY A 7 -17.03 -7.61 13.91
N ALA A 8 -16.79 -8.71 14.59
CA ALA A 8 -15.44 -9.18 14.94
C ALA A 8 -14.63 -9.64 13.72
N ASN A 9 -15.30 -10.28 12.76
CA ASN A 9 -14.67 -10.77 11.52
C ASN A 9 -14.29 -9.62 10.57
N SER A 10 -15.00 -8.50 10.62
CA SER A 10 -14.70 -7.30 9.85
C SER A 10 -13.46 -6.56 10.36
N ILE A 11 -13.25 -6.50 11.67
CA ILE A 11 -12.10 -5.82 12.29
C ILE A 11 -10.78 -6.47 11.91
N GLY A 12 -10.71 -7.81 11.92
CA GLY A 12 -9.51 -8.54 11.52
C GLY A 12 -9.12 -8.32 10.06
N LYS A 13 -10.09 -8.31 9.17
CA LYS A 13 -9.88 -8.06 7.73
C LYS A 13 -9.34 -6.64 7.48
N SER A 14 -9.92 -5.63 8.12
CA SER A 14 -9.48 -4.25 7.99
C SER A 14 -8.07 -4.05 8.53
N SER A 15 -7.72 -4.66 9.65
CA SER A 15 -6.38 -4.60 10.22
C SER A 15 -5.34 -5.26 9.32
N ALA A 16 -5.66 -6.41 8.72
CA ALA A 16 -4.80 -7.08 7.75
C ALA A 16 -4.57 -6.21 6.51
N MET A 17 -5.60 -5.59 5.96
CA MET A 17 -5.47 -4.69 4.81
C MET A 17 -4.65 -3.44 5.13
N LEU A 18 -4.76 -2.90 6.34
CA LEU A 18 -3.92 -1.79 6.80
C LEU A 18 -2.45 -2.21 6.91
N ALA A 19 -2.16 -3.42 7.42
CA ALA A 19 -0.81 -3.95 7.47
C ALA A 19 -0.22 -4.16 6.07
N ILE A 20 -1.02 -4.65 5.12
CA ILE A 20 -0.62 -4.78 3.72
C ILE A 20 -0.35 -3.39 3.11
N ASP A 21 -1.22 -2.39 3.32
CA ASP A 21 -0.98 -1.01 2.87
C ASP A 21 0.34 -0.45 3.45
N PHE A 22 0.64 -0.76 4.71
CA PHE A 22 1.89 -0.37 5.36
C PHE A 22 3.11 -1.01 4.69
N VAL A 23 3.04 -2.30 4.37
CA VAL A 23 4.08 -3.03 3.63
C VAL A 23 4.37 -2.38 2.28
N PHE A 24 3.37 -1.83 1.61
CA PHE A 24 3.50 -1.12 0.34
C PHE A 24 3.80 0.38 0.48
N GLY A 25 4.23 0.84 1.65
CA GLY A 25 4.65 2.24 1.89
C GLY A 25 3.53 3.18 2.34
N GLY A 26 2.38 2.66 2.78
CA GLY A 26 1.34 3.47 3.42
C GLY A 26 1.63 3.74 4.89
N ASP A 27 1.01 4.79 5.44
CA ASP A 27 1.22 5.20 6.84
C ASP A 27 -0.06 5.09 7.68
N THR A 28 -1.17 4.66 7.08
CA THR A 28 -2.46 4.57 7.78
C THR A 28 -2.43 3.56 8.92
N TYR A 29 -1.63 2.49 8.78
CA TYR A 29 -1.44 1.47 9.81
C TYR A 29 -0.91 2.06 11.13
N LEU A 30 -0.07 3.09 11.07
CA LEU A 30 0.50 3.74 12.26
C LEU A 30 -0.55 4.33 13.20
N LYS A 31 -1.73 4.66 12.67
CA LYS A 31 -2.88 5.19 13.41
C LYS A 31 -3.91 4.11 13.76
N SER A 32 -3.64 2.85 13.42
CA SER A 32 -4.55 1.73 13.67
C SER A 32 -4.59 1.34 15.13
N ASP A 33 -5.67 0.66 15.50
CA ASP A 33 -5.80 0.08 16.84
C ASP A 33 -4.74 -0.99 17.09
N GLY A 34 -4.21 -1.64 16.04
CA GLY A 34 -3.09 -2.57 16.16
C GLY A 34 -1.87 -1.92 16.80
N VAL A 35 -1.43 -0.76 16.32
CA VAL A 35 -0.29 -0.05 16.89
C VAL A 35 -0.61 0.50 18.28
N LYS A 36 -1.83 0.99 18.51
CA LYS A 36 -2.25 1.51 19.83
C LYS A 36 -2.24 0.44 20.92
N HIS A 37 -2.64 -0.79 20.59
CA HIS A 37 -2.77 -1.88 21.59
C HIS A 37 -1.52 -2.76 21.67
N ILE A 38 -0.85 -3.03 20.54
CA ILE A 38 0.34 -3.90 20.51
C ILE A 38 1.63 -3.08 20.75
N ARG A 39 1.56 -1.74 20.64
CA ARG A 39 2.69 -0.80 20.68
C ARG A 39 3.56 -0.91 19.43
N HIS A 40 4.77 -0.34 19.48
CA HIS A 40 5.71 -0.41 18.36
C HIS A 40 6.17 -1.85 18.11
N HIS A 41 6.16 -2.24 16.86
CA HIS A 41 6.58 -3.57 16.40
C HIS A 41 7.10 -3.49 14.97
N THR A 42 7.75 -4.54 14.53
CA THR A 42 8.30 -4.68 13.20
C THR A 42 7.50 -5.70 12.41
N ILE A 43 7.10 -5.34 11.19
CA ILE A 43 6.46 -6.24 10.24
C ILE A 43 7.54 -6.77 9.31
N PHE A 44 7.72 -8.08 9.28
CA PHE A 44 8.55 -8.79 8.32
C PHE A 44 7.68 -9.27 7.17
N PHE A 45 8.15 -9.09 5.96
CA PHE A 45 7.41 -9.46 4.75
C PHE A 45 8.36 -9.85 3.61
N ALA A 46 7.83 -10.52 2.61
CA ALA A 46 8.60 -10.90 1.45
C ALA A 46 7.80 -10.68 0.17
N PHE A 47 8.50 -10.26 -0.87
CA PHE A 47 8.01 -10.26 -2.25
C PHE A 47 8.73 -11.34 -3.04
N GLN A 48 8.04 -11.87 -4.05
CA GLN A 48 8.63 -12.80 -5.00
C GLN A 48 8.42 -12.27 -6.41
N PHE A 49 9.53 -11.98 -7.11
CA PHE A 49 9.53 -11.51 -8.48
C PHE A 49 10.46 -12.38 -9.31
N CYS A 50 9.99 -12.85 -10.45
CA CYS A 50 10.76 -13.71 -11.36
C CYS A 50 11.45 -14.91 -10.67
N GLY A 51 10.78 -15.51 -9.69
CA GLY A 51 11.31 -16.65 -8.93
C GLY A 51 12.25 -16.27 -7.79
N GLN A 52 12.68 -15.02 -7.69
CA GLN A 52 13.54 -14.53 -6.62
C GLN A 52 12.73 -13.94 -5.47
N LYS A 53 13.08 -14.32 -4.23
CA LYS A 53 12.48 -13.84 -2.99
C LYS A 53 13.30 -12.69 -2.41
N TYR A 54 12.61 -11.63 -2.04
CA TYR A 54 13.16 -10.44 -1.41
C TYR A 54 12.48 -10.25 -0.06
N CYS A 55 13.25 -10.38 1.02
CA CYS A 55 12.73 -10.23 2.38
C CYS A 55 13.02 -8.83 2.90
N PHE A 56 12.02 -8.23 3.54
CA PHE A 56 12.11 -6.89 4.12
C PHE A 56 11.49 -6.86 5.52
N ALA A 57 11.88 -5.84 6.26
CA ALA A 57 11.32 -5.49 7.54
C ALA A 57 10.98 -4.00 7.58
N ARG A 58 9.83 -3.63 8.11
CA ARG A 58 9.46 -2.24 8.37
C ARG A 58 8.95 -2.10 9.79
N ALA A 59 9.60 -1.25 10.58
CA ALA A 59 9.21 -0.97 11.94
C ALA A 59 8.17 0.17 12.00
N THR A 60 7.22 0.07 12.92
CA THR A 60 6.25 1.14 13.15
C THR A 60 6.87 2.35 13.85
N GLU A 61 8.01 2.18 14.48
CA GLU A 61 8.78 3.24 15.13
C GLU A 61 9.67 4.00 14.12
N ASP A 62 10.16 3.29 13.09
CA ASP A 62 10.95 3.85 11.99
C ASP A 62 10.25 3.56 10.65
N ALA A 63 9.10 4.20 10.46
CA ALA A 63 8.26 3.95 9.30
C ALA A 63 8.80 4.59 8.00
N ASP A 64 9.79 5.46 8.09
CA ASP A 64 10.42 6.11 6.94
C ASP A 64 11.44 5.20 6.24
N ASN A 65 11.79 4.07 6.84
CA ASN A 65 12.72 3.09 6.29
C ASN A 65 12.09 1.69 6.18
N ALA A 66 12.46 0.98 5.11
CA ALA A 66 12.33 -0.47 5.02
C ALA A 66 13.72 -1.08 4.99
N PHE A 67 13.94 -2.16 5.69
CA PHE A 67 15.24 -2.82 5.75
C PHE A 67 15.19 -4.11 4.93
N LEU A 68 16.12 -4.24 3.98
CA LEU A 68 16.37 -5.53 3.35
C LEU A 68 16.87 -6.48 4.43
N CYS A 69 16.38 -7.70 4.46
CA CYS A 69 16.79 -8.70 5.44
C CYS A 69 17.04 -10.07 4.80
N LYS A 70 17.81 -10.89 5.49
CA LYS A 70 17.95 -12.30 5.15
C LYS A 70 16.70 -13.07 5.59
N GLU A 71 16.59 -14.33 5.17
CA GLU A 71 15.47 -15.20 5.59
C GLU A 71 15.43 -15.47 7.10
N ASN A 72 16.57 -15.38 7.78
CA ASN A 72 16.68 -15.45 9.24
C ASN A 72 16.35 -14.13 9.96
N HIS A 73 15.85 -13.13 9.25
CA HIS A 73 15.49 -11.79 9.73
C HIS A 73 16.68 -10.87 10.09
N ASP A 74 17.92 -11.24 9.77
CA ASP A 74 19.05 -10.34 9.92
C ASP A 74 18.92 -9.15 8.98
N LEU A 75 18.94 -7.94 9.51
CA LEU A 75 18.84 -6.70 8.73
C LEU A 75 20.14 -6.45 7.97
N MET A 76 20.03 -6.10 6.69
CA MET A 76 21.17 -5.86 5.82
C MET A 76 21.41 -4.37 5.55
N GLY A 77 20.38 -3.64 5.14
CA GLY A 77 20.51 -2.23 4.80
C GLY A 77 19.16 -1.56 4.65
N PRO A 78 19.07 -0.26 4.98
CA PRO A 78 17.85 0.50 4.84
C PRO A 78 17.61 0.88 3.38
N TYR A 79 16.33 0.92 3.02
CA TYR A 79 15.78 1.59 1.86
C TYR A 79 14.88 2.71 2.36
N ARG A 80 15.12 3.94 1.96
CA ARG A 80 14.21 5.04 2.29
C ARG A 80 12.87 4.80 1.62
N MET A 81 11.80 4.85 2.42
CA MET A 81 10.49 4.39 2.01
C MET A 81 9.97 5.11 0.76
N LYS A 82 10.03 6.43 0.76
CA LYS A 82 9.45 7.26 -0.32
C LYS A 82 10.24 7.23 -1.61
N ASP A 83 11.56 7.27 -1.50
CA ASP A 83 12.45 7.48 -2.65
C ASP A 83 13.01 6.19 -3.22
N GLU A 84 13.37 5.24 -2.35
CA GLU A 84 14.08 4.04 -2.76
C GLU A 84 13.16 2.83 -2.82
N PHE A 85 12.47 2.53 -1.73
CA PHE A 85 11.64 1.33 -1.63
C PHE A 85 10.42 1.37 -2.54
N VAL A 86 9.68 2.48 -2.54
CA VAL A 86 8.49 2.63 -3.39
C VAL A 86 8.87 2.66 -4.87
N ASN A 87 10.02 3.28 -5.23
CA ASN A 87 10.51 3.24 -6.60
C ASN A 87 10.99 1.84 -7.00
N TRP A 88 11.65 1.11 -6.09
CA TRP A 88 11.99 -0.28 -6.32
C TRP A 88 10.73 -1.12 -6.60
N LEU A 89 9.67 -0.99 -5.79
CA LEU A 89 8.40 -1.67 -6.04
C LEU A 89 7.80 -1.29 -7.39
N LYS A 90 7.83 0.00 -7.75
CA LYS A 90 7.32 0.52 -9.02
C LYS A 90 7.96 -0.21 -10.21
N VAL A 91 9.29 -0.39 -10.16
CA VAL A 91 10.04 -1.12 -11.18
C VAL A 91 9.69 -2.61 -11.18
N GLN A 92 9.64 -3.25 -10.01
CA GLN A 92 9.35 -4.69 -9.91
C GLN A 92 7.96 -5.05 -10.41
N TYR A 93 6.98 -4.16 -10.22
CA TYR A 93 5.61 -4.32 -10.72
C TYR A 93 5.41 -3.83 -12.16
N HIS A 94 6.47 -3.41 -12.86
CA HIS A 94 6.39 -2.83 -14.21
C HIS A 94 5.41 -1.65 -14.30
N MET A 95 5.35 -0.83 -13.26
CA MET A 95 4.49 0.35 -13.16
C MET A 95 5.29 1.65 -13.31
N ASP A 96 6.41 1.59 -14.01
CA ASP A 96 7.31 2.73 -14.24
C ASP A 96 6.84 3.58 -15.43
N PHE A 97 5.63 4.10 -15.33
CA PHE A 97 5.05 5.00 -16.33
C PHE A 97 5.24 6.45 -15.90
N ASP A 98 5.49 7.32 -16.88
CA ASP A 98 5.62 8.75 -16.65
C ASP A 98 4.33 9.34 -16.03
N GLY A 99 4.49 10.15 -15.00
CA GLY A 99 3.37 10.77 -14.29
C GLY A 99 2.57 9.86 -13.38
N LEU A 100 2.88 8.55 -13.33
CA LEU A 100 2.20 7.61 -12.44
C LEU A 100 2.86 7.56 -11.06
N SER A 101 2.11 7.92 -10.04
CA SER A 101 2.50 7.63 -8.64
C SER A 101 2.07 6.20 -8.28
N PHE A 102 3.04 5.34 -7.94
CA PHE A 102 2.78 3.97 -7.47
C PHE A 102 1.80 3.94 -6.30
N ARG A 103 1.96 4.84 -5.33
CA ARG A 103 1.08 4.92 -4.16
C ARG A 103 -0.36 5.34 -4.51
N ILE A 104 -0.53 6.25 -5.46
CA ILE A 104 -1.86 6.64 -5.94
C ILE A 104 -2.52 5.47 -6.68
N ALA A 105 -1.77 4.81 -7.57
CA ALA A 105 -2.26 3.62 -8.26
C ALA A 105 -2.71 2.55 -7.27
N LEU A 106 -1.85 2.19 -6.32
CA LEU A 106 -2.13 1.18 -5.32
C LEU A 106 -3.35 1.53 -4.45
N SER A 107 -3.49 2.80 -4.04
CA SER A 107 -4.61 3.25 -3.22
C SER A 107 -5.97 3.11 -3.90
N SER A 108 -6.00 3.09 -5.22
CA SER A 108 -7.22 2.89 -6.00
C SER A 108 -7.70 1.43 -5.97
N PHE A 109 -6.79 0.48 -5.76
CA PHE A 109 -7.09 -0.94 -5.64
C PHE A 109 -7.31 -1.40 -4.20
N PHE A 110 -6.67 -0.74 -3.23
CA PHE A 110 -6.85 -1.04 -1.82
C PHE A 110 -8.09 -0.34 -1.24
N ARG A 111 -9.16 -1.11 -1.08
CA ARG A 111 -10.36 -0.65 -0.38
C ARG A 111 -10.29 -1.04 1.08
N ILE A 112 -10.00 -0.07 1.91
CA ILE A 112 -9.88 -0.25 3.34
C ILE A 112 -11.07 0.43 4.00
N TYR A 113 -11.81 -0.33 4.81
CA TYR A 113 -12.87 0.22 5.64
C TYR A 113 -12.32 1.37 6.50
N SER A 114 -13.06 2.45 6.64
CA SER A 114 -12.67 3.73 7.26
C SER A 114 -11.74 4.63 6.44
N LYS A 115 -11.33 4.26 5.24
CA LYS A 115 -10.85 5.21 4.24
C LYS A 115 -12.02 5.60 3.34
N ASP A 116 -12.12 6.88 2.94
CA ASP A 116 -13.21 7.40 2.09
C ASP A 116 -13.24 6.84 0.65
N ASN A 117 -12.62 5.67 0.43
CA ASN A 117 -12.51 4.99 -0.88
C ASN A 117 -13.44 3.77 -1.02
N THR A 118 -14.45 3.64 -0.19
CA THR A 118 -15.35 2.47 -0.16
C THR A 118 -16.60 2.64 -1.01
N ASP A 119 -16.71 3.68 -1.88
CA ASP A 119 -17.86 3.85 -2.76
C ASP A 119 -17.87 2.76 -3.85
N GLU A 120 -18.66 1.72 -3.63
CA GLU A 120 -18.80 0.57 -4.55
C GLU A 120 -19.41 0.96 -5.90
N ARG A 121 -20.20 2.04 -5.95
CA ARG A 121 -20.83 2.54 -7.18
C ARG A 121 -19.84 3.24 -8.11
N ARG A 122 -18.68 3.62 -7.59
CA ARG A 122 -17.64 4.35 -8.34
C ARG A 122 -16.26 3.76 -8.07
N PRO A 123 -16.01 2.53 -8.55
CA PRO A 123 -14.81 1.76 -8.23
C PRO A 123 -13.51 2.44 -8.64
N LEU A 124 -13.55 3.32 -9.61
CA LEU A 124 -12.37 3.99 -10.16
C LEU A 124 -12.12 5.37 -9.53
N ARG A 125 -13.00 5.81 -8.63
CA ARG A 125 -12.85 7.10 -7.96
C ARG A 125 -11.87 6.97 -6.82
N GLY A 126 -10.71 7.61 -6.98
CA GLY A 126 -9.71 7.77 -5.90
C GLY A 126 -10.25 8.64 -4.76
N ILE A 127 -9.52 8.67 -3.67
CA ILE A 127 -9.73 9.59 -2.55
C ILE A 127 -8.91 10.86 -2.82
N PRO A 128 -9.48 12.04 -2.56
CA PRO A 128 -10.83 12.46 -2.20
C PRO A 128 -11.71 12.78 -3.43
N ARG A 129 -13.00 12.92 -3.23
CA ARG A 129 -14.03 13.19 -4.25
C ARG A 129 -13.70 14.30 -5.28
N LYS A 130 -12.70 15.14 -5.02
CA LYS A 130 -12.29 16.27 -5.86
C LYS A 130 -11.33 15.91 -7.00
N ASP A 131 -10.72 14.72 -6.99
CA ASP A 131 -9.65 14.37 -7.93
C ASP A 131 -10.10 13.39 -9.01
N MET A 132 -11.19 13.72 -9.71
CA MET A 132 -11.65 12.91 -10.86
C MET A 132 -10.60 12.91 -11.99
N GLU A 133 -9.93 14.03 -12.21
CA GLU A 133 -8.84 14.18 -13.19
C GLU A 133 -7.67 13.25 -12.87
N LYS A 134 -7.26 13.15 -11.59
CA LYS A 134 -6.20 12.23 -11.18
C LYS A 134 -6.59 10.76 -11.32
N SER A 135 -7.88 10.43 -11.12
CA SER A 135 -8.36 9.06 -11.32
C SER A 135 -8.38 8.68 -12.80
N ILE A 136 -8.74 9.62 -13.67
CA ILE A 136 -8.68 9.44 -15.13
C ILE A 136 -7.23 9.33 -15.59
N ALA A 137 -6.36 10.24 -15.15
CA ALA A 137 -4.93 10.21 -15.45
C ALA A 137 -4.28 8.91 -15.02
N LEU A 138 -4.66 8.38 -13.85
CA LEU A 138 -4.21 7.09 -13.37
C LEU A 138 -4.62 5.94 -14.30
N LEU A 139 -5.89 5.88 -14.69
CA LEU A 139 -6.39 4.86 -15.62
C LEU A 139 -5.67 4.92 -16.95
N VAL A 140 -5.54 6.13 -17.51
CA VAL A 140 -4.85 6.36 -18.76
C VAL A 140 -3.39 5.92 -18.68
N ALA A 141 -2.72 6.23 -17.55
CA ALA A 141 -1.34 5.80 -17.32
C ALA A 141 -1.22 4.26 -17.22
N LEU A 142 -2.16 3.60 -16.54
CA LEU A 142 -2.17 2.13 -16.40
C LEU A 142 -2.34 1.40 -17.74
N PHE A 143 -3.00 2.04 -18.71
CA PHE A 143 -3.14 1.49 -20.07
C PHE A 143 -2.07 2.00 -21.04
N ASP A 144 -1.01 2.66 -20.54
CA ASP A 144 0.08 3.27 -21.34
C ASP A 144 -0.43 4.25 -22.43
N ARG A 145 -1.53 4.93 -22.14
CA ARG A 145 -2.17 5.88 -23.07
C ARG A 145 -1.92 7.35 -22.70
N ASN A 146 -1.06 7.60 -21.70
CA ASN A 146 -0.76 8.98 -21.29
C ASN A 146 -0.16 9.83 -22.41
N LYS A 147 0.59 9.21 -23.34
CA LYS A 147 1.21 9.91 -24.47
C LYS A 147 0.19 10.35 -25.51
N ASP A 148 -0.97 9.67 -25.57
CA ASP A 148 -2.00 9.92 -26.59
C ASP A 148 -2.99 11.02 -26.18
N ILE A 149 -2.98 11.45 -24.90
CA ILE A 149 -4.00 12.34 -24.32
C ILE A 149 -3.43 13.67 -23.79
N GLN A 150 -2.12 13.86 -23.83
CA GLN A 150 -1.53 15.17 -23.54
C GLN A 150 -1.80 16.12 -24.74
N VAL A 151 -2.89 16.89 -24.63
CA VAL A 151 -3.21 18.03 -25.50
C VAL A 151 -2.68 19.30 -24.83
#